data_45d12c7fdef2756556ee109e30893d66
#
_entry.id   45d12c7fdef2756556ee109e30893d66
#
_cell.length_a   1.000
_cell.length_b   1.000
_cell.length_c   1.000
_cell.angle_alpha   90.00
_cell.angle_beta   90.00
_cell.angle_gamma   90.00
#
_symmetry.space_group_name_H-M   'P 1'
#
loop_
_entity.id
_entity.type
_entity.pdbx_description
1 polymer ?
#
loop_
_entity_poly.entity_id
_entity_poly.type
_entity_poly.pdbx_seq_one_letter_code
_entity_poly.pdbx_strand_id
1 'polypeptide(L)'
;MLEQLVTRRKLILLASVSSLLSGCSMFSSDRCSYQPVSYDNSEGSKVLRTAMSQYGAKYKYGKASPSDGFDCSGLIFWAYGKHGITVPRHTAAQSKAGKWVAARNARQGDIVVFRIGRRLHTGLVADKGRFLHAPSSGGYVRMESLSGVYWKNKIVGYRRIV
;
A
#
# COMPACT_ATOMS: atom_id res chain seq x y z
N MET A 1 -62.44 15.44 -59.70
CA MET A 1 -62.67 14.12 -60.22
C MET A 1 -61.34 13.33 -60.23
N LEU A 2 -60.57 13.48 -59.32
CA LEU A 2 -59.27 12.78 -59.15
C LEU A 2 -58.98 12.71 -57.69
N GLU A 3 -59.57 11.78 -57.07
CA GLU A 3 -59.34 11.52 -55.66
C GLU A 3 -59.17 10.03 -55.46
N GLN A 4 -58.43 9.69 -54.48
CA GLN A 4 -58.30 8.37 -53.92
C GLN A 4 -57.15 7.51 -54.45
N LEU A 5 -55.94 8.02 -54.41
CA LEU A 5 -54.77 7.15 -54.55
C LEU A 5 -53.64 7.50 -53.67
N VAL A 6 -53.96 7.90 -52.48
CA VAL A 6 -52.90 8.13 -51.45
C VAL A 6 -53.36 7.53 -50.17
N THR A 7 -53.22 6.28 -50.01
CA THR A 7 -53.25 5.77 -48.59
C THR A 7 -52.97 4.28 -48.55
N ARG A 8 -51.86 3.83 -48.85
CA ARG A 8 -51.44 2.48 -48.45
C ARG A 8 -49.93 2.26 -48.56
N ARG A 9 -49.18 3.32 -48.41
CA ARG A 9 -47.76 3.15 -48.37
C ARG A 9 -47.25 3.91 -47.18
N LYS A 10 -46.81 3.22 -46.19
CA LYS A 10 -45.85 3.62 -45.12
C LYS A 10 -46.27 3.17 -43.73
N LEU A 11 -46.47 1.89 -43.61
CA LEU A 11 -46.17 1.26 -42.34
C LEU A 11 -45.04 0.27 -42.60
N ILE A 12 -43.91 0.80 -43.01
CA ILE A 12 -42.66 0.03 -42.94
C ILE A 12 -42.09 0.32 -41.59
N LEU A 13 -42.20 -0.65 -40.79
CA LEU A 13 -41.55 -0.82 -39.51
C LEU A 13 -40.10 -0.39 -39.56
N LEU A 14 -39.80 0.65 -38.85
CA LEU A 14 -38.46 0.92 -38.33
C LEU A 14 -38.23 -0.05 -37.17
N ALA A 15 -37.90 -1.26 -37.51
CA ALA A 15 -37.23 -2.14 -36.58
C ALA A 15 -35.83 -1.57 -36.36
N SER A 16 -35.72 -0.71 -35.39
CA SER A 16 -34.46 -0.24 -34.88
C SER A 16 -33.73 -1.44 -34.30
N VAL A 17 -32.77 -1.89 -35.04
CA VAL A 17 -31.74 -2.83 -34.54
C VAL A 17 -30.92 -2.09 -33.53
N SER A 18 -31.33 -2.18 -32.28
CA SER A 18 -30.51 -1.84 -31.14
C SER A 18 -29.42 -2.89 -31.04
N SER A 19 -28.36 -2.69 -31.79
CA SER A 19 -27.11 -3.42 -31.62
C SER A 19 -26.59 -3.12 -30.25
N LEU A 20 -26.81 -4.04 -29.34
CA LEU A 20 -26.15 -4.12 -28.04
C LEU A 20 -24.66 -4.29 -28.30
N LEU A 21 -23.94 -3.19 -28.31
CA LEU A 21 -22.52 -3.16 -28.13
C LEU A 21 -22.25 -3.55 -26.67
N SER A 22 -22.37 -4.83 -26.37
CA SER A 22 -21.71 -5.40 -25.20
C SER A 22 -20.22 -5.39 -25.47
N GLY A 23 -19.65 -4.20 -25.36
CA GLY A 23 -18.22 -4.02 -25.25
C GLY A 23 -17.77 -4.57 -23.90
N CYS A 24 -17.53 -5.88 -23.83
CA CYS A 24 -16.70 -6.42 -22.77
C CYS A 24 -15.32 -5.82 -22.93
N SER A 25 -15.10 -4.69 -22.26
CA SER A 25 -13.78 -4.18 -21.99
C SER A 25 -13.07 -5.18 -21.10
N MET A 26 -12.42 -6.16 -21.72
CA MET A 26 -11.38 -6.94 -21.06
C MET A 26 -10.12 -6.07 -20.90
N PHE A 27 -10.29 -4.95 -20.22
CA PHE A 27 -9.17 -4.35 -19.53
C PHE A 27 -9.01 -5.09 -18.22
N SER A 28 -8.29 -6.18 -18.24
CA SER A 28 -7.61 -6.68 -17.05
C SER A 28 -6.62 -5.59 -16.63
N SER A 29 -7.13 -4.57 -15.96
CA SER A 29 -6.27 -3.78 -15.12
C SER A 29 -5.87 -4.70 -13.97
N ASP A 30 -4.68 -5.26 -14.05
CA ASP A 30 -3.94 -5.68 -12.88
C ASP A 30 -3.66 -4.43 -12.01
N ARG A 31 -4.72 -3.80 -11.59
CA ARG A 31 -4.69 -2.90 -10.47
C ARG A 31 -4.33 -3.80 -9.31
N CYS A 32 -3.09 -3.70 -8.90
CA CYS A 32 -2.63 -4.18 -7.61
C CYS A 32 -3.76 -3.90 -6.62
N SER A 33 -4.51 -4.95 -6.27
CA SER A 33 -5.71 -4.83 -5.44
C SER A 33 -5.23 -4.38 -4.07
N TYR A 34 -5.23 -3.06 -3.85
CA TYR A 34 -4.94 -2.49 -2.55
C TYR A 34 -6.03 -2.98 -1.59
N GLN A 35 -5.70 -3.97 -0.81
CA GLN A 35 -6.58 -4.42 0.27
C GLN A 35 -6.47 -3.38 1.39
N PRO A 36 -7.58 -2.71 1.74
CA PRO A 36 -7.56 -1.71 2.79
C PRO A 36 -7.07 -2.31 4.11
N VAL A 37 -6.30 -1.54 4.85
CA VAL A 37 -5.86 -1.89 6.20
C VAL A 37 -6.97 -1.49 7.17
N SER A 38 -7.44 -2.44 7.98
CA SER A 38 -8.30 -2.10 9.12
C SER A 38 -7.43 -1.56 10.26
N TYR A 39 -7.76 -0.39 10.77
CA TYR A 39 -7.01 0.28 11.84
C TYR A 39 -7.74 0.15 13.18
N ASP A 40 -6.98 -0.19 14.23
CA ASP A 40 -7.45 -0.06 15.61
C ASP A 40 -7.12 1.32 16.19
N ASN A 41 -7.45 1.56 17.47
CA ASN A 41 -7.21 2.84 18.13
C ASN A 41 -5.85 2.92 18.85
N SER A 42 -4.97 1.93 18.68
CA SER A 42 -3.65 1.94 19.30
C SER A 42 -2.74 3.03 18.73
N GLU A 43 -1.76 3.48 19.51
CA GLU A 43 -0.76 4.44 19.04
C GLU A 43 0.03 3.89 17.84
N GLY A 44 0.34 2.59 17.85
CA GLY A 44 1.00 1.94 16.71
C GLY A 44 0.16 2.01 15.42
N SER A 45 -1.15 1.85 15.52
CA SER A 45 -2.08 1.98 14.40
C SER A 45 -2.15 3.42 13.87
N LYS A 46 -2.14 4.42 14.76
CA LYS A 46 -2.10 5.84 14.37
C LYS A 46 -0.79 6.15 13.61
N VAL A 47 0.34 5.66 14.10
CA VAL A 47 1.64 5.79 13.42
C VAL A 47 1.62 5.14 12.05
N LEU A 48 1.09 3.92 11.94
CA LEU A 48 0.94 3.23 10.66
C LEU A 48 0.08 4.04 9.69
N ARG A 49 -1.06 4.57 10.13
CA ARG A 49 -1.94 5.41 9.30
C ARG A 49 -1.21 6.64 8.77
N THR A 50 -0.40 7.27 9.62
CA THR A 50 0.46 8.38 9.20
C THR A 50 1.48 7.94 8.15
N ALA A 51 2.16 6.81 8.34
CA ALA A 51 3.09 6.27 7.36
C ALA A 51 2.39 5.90 6.04
N MET A 52 1.17 5.34 6.10
CA MET A 52 0.35 5.00 4.94
C MET A 52 -0.05 6.21 4.11
N SER A 53 -0.15 7.42 4.68
CA SER A 53 -0.38 8.63 3.90
C SER A 53 0.74 8.94 2.91
N GLN A 54 1.89 8.28 3.06
CA GLN A 54 3.05 8.39 2.17
C GLN A 54 3.15 7.24 1.17
N TYR A 55 2.09 6.44 1.02
CA TYR A 55 2.05 5.38 0.00
C TYR A 55 2.31 5.95 -1.39
N GLY A 56 3.24 5.37 -2.14
CA GLY A 56 3.67 5.87 -3.45
C GLY A 56 4.73 6.99 -3.39
N ALA A 57 5.10 7.50 -2.21
CA ALA A 57 6.20 8.45 -2.08
C ALA A 57 7.54 7.84 -2.52
N LYS A 58 8.38 8.64 -3.18
CA LYS A 58 9.65 8.17 -3.74
C LYS A 58 10.62 7.72 -2.65
N TYR A 59 11.31 6.60 -2.90
CA TYR A 59 12.49 6.25 -2.12
C TYR A 59 13.61 7.24 -2.39
N LYS A 60 14.25 7.71 -1.34
CA LYS A 60 15.47 8.49 -1.44
C LYS A 60 16.36 8.24 -0.23
N TYR A 61 17.57 7.76 -0.50
CA TYR A 61 18.55 7.45 0.54
C TYR A 61 18.82 8.66 1.45
N GLY A 62 18.83 8.44 2.77
CA GLY A 62 19.10 9.46 3.76
C GLY A 62 17.96 10.46 3.99
N LYS A 63 16.80 10.31 3.33
CA LYS A 63 15.68 11.25 3.45
C LYS A 63 14.55 10.73 4.36
N ALA A 64 13.81 11.67 4.94
CA ALA A 64 12.76 11.39 5.91
C ALA A 64 11.67 12.47 5.90
N SER A 65 11.26 12.95 4.73
CA SER A 65 10.20 13.95 4.61
C SER A 65 9.32 13.72 3.38
N PRO A 66 8.04 14.15 3.40
CA PRO A 66 7.17 14.07 2.23
C PRO A 66 7.71 14.81 1.00
N SER A 67 8.40 15.93 1.19
CA SER A 67 8.96 16.74 0.11
C SER A 67 10.19 16.12 -0.54
N ASP A 68 11.02 15.44 0.25
CA ASP A 68 12.29 14.88 -0.22
C ASP A 68 12.19 13.41 -0.60
N GLY A 69 11.22 12.69 -0.07
CA GLY A 69 11.09 11.24 -0.11
C GLY A 69 11.63 10.56 1.16
N PHE A 70 11.68 9.24 1.14
CA PHE A 70 12.01 8.43 2.30
C PHE A 70 12.99 7.32 1.99
N ASP A 71 13.92 7.04 2.91
CA ASP A 71 14.50 5.71 3.02
C ASP A 71 13.68 4.86 4.01
N CYS A 72 14.03 3.57 4.17
CA CYS A 72 13.26 2.63 5.00
C CYS A 72 13.12 3.11 6.45
N SER A 73 14.21 3.50 7.09
CA SER A 73 14.20 4.00 8.47
C SER A 73 13.69 5.44 8.58
N GLY A 74 13.82 6.23 7.52
CA GLY A 74 13.31 7.60 7.45
C GLY A 74 11.79 7.69 7.46
N LEU A 75 11.12 6.77 6.78
CA LEU A 75 9.66 6.66 6.83
C LEU A 75 9.17 6.41 8.26
N ILE A 76 9.81 5.47 8.95
CA ILE A 76 9.49 5.11 10.33
C ILE A 76 9.79 6.29 11.28
N PHE A 77 10.97 6.88 11.17
CA PHE A 77 11.37 8.05 11.96
C PHE A 77 10.36 9.20 11.82
N TRP A 78 9.99 9.53 10.59
CA TRP A 78 9.03 10.58 10.31
C TRP A 78 7.63 10.26 10.86
N ALA A 79 7.13 9.05 10.63
CA ALA A 79 5.80 8.66 11.04
C ALA A 79 5.63 8.69 12.57
N TYR A 80 6.59 8.13 13.31
CA TYR A 80 6.59 8.20 14.78
C TYR A 80 6.73 9.63 15.28
N GLY A 81 7.62 10.42 14.67
CA GLY A 81 7.83 11.82 15.02
C GLY A 81 6.57 12.70 14.89
N LYS A 82 5.67 12.38 13.96
CA LYS A 82 4.36 13.06 13.84
C LYS A 82 3.44 12.85 15.04
N HIS A 83 3.71 11.85 15.85
CA HIS A 83 2.99 11.56 17.10
C HIS A 83 3.80 11.92 18.35
N GLY A 84 4.91 12.68 18.21
CA GLY A 84 5.76 13.04 19.34
C GLY A 84 6.58 11.87 19.91
N ILE A 85 6.65 10.75 19.21
CA ILE A 85 7.35 9.55 19.65
C ILE A 85 8.74 9.53 19.02
N THR A 86 9.77 9.52 19.86
CA THR A 86 11.17 9.49 19.40
C THR A 86 11.60 8.07 19.06
N VAL A 87 12.06 7.88 17.83
CA VAL A 87 12.72 6.64 17.38
C VAL A 87 14.07 6.97 16.73
N PRO A 88 15.03 6.06 16.73
CA PRO A 88 16.31 6.32 16.07
C PRO A 88 16.15 6.55 14.57
N ARG A 89 16.98 7.42 13.99
CA ARG A 89 16.95 7.73 12.54
C ARG A 89 17.42 6.56 11.66
N HIS A 90 18.35 5.76 12.16
CA HIS A 90 19.04 4.75 11.37
C HIS A 90 18.55 3.33 11.64
N THR A 91 18.48 2.50 10.60
CA THR A 91 18.00 1.11 10.63
C THR A 91 18.70 0.26 11.72
N ALA A 92 20.02 0.37 11.84
CA ALA A 92 20.79 -0.40 12.85
C ALA A 92 20.36 -0.07 14.29
N ALA A 93 20.05 1.19 14.57
CA ALA A 93 19.56 1.61 15.88
C ALA A 93 18.08 1.24 16.07
N GLN A 94 17.24 1.39 15.02
CA GLN A 94 15.84 0.94 15.07
C GLN A 94 15.72 -0.55 15.34
N SER A 95 16.64 -1.38 14.82
CA SER A 95 16.64 -2.82 15.05
C SER A 95 16.87 -3.22 16.51
N LYS A 96 17.30 -2.28 17.36
CA LYS A 96 17.55 -2.45 18.79
C LYS A 96 16.60 -1.62 19.67
N ALA A 97 15.78 -0.76 19.06
CA ALA A 97 14.89 0.15 19.77
C ALA A 97 13.69 -0.60 20.39
N GLY A 98 13.13 -0.02 21.44
CA GLY A 98 11.93 -0.53 22.09
C GLY A 98 12.07 -1.95 22.64
N LYS A 99 10.94 -2.66 22.73
CA LYS A 99 10.86 -4.04 23.23
C LYS A 99 10.88 -5.03 22.07
N TRP A 100 11.55 -6.15 22.25
CA TRP A 100 11.43 -7.27 21.32
C TRP A 100 10.02 -7.89 21.41
N VAL A 101 9.48 -8.29 20.26
CA VAL A 101 8.15 -8.88 20.15
C VAL A 101 8.23 -10.17 19.33
N ALA A 102 7.62 -11.23 19.84
CA ALA A 102 7.47 -12.46 19.07
C ALA A 102 6.56 -12.23 17.86
N ALA A 103 6.83 -12.91 16.75
CA ALA A 103 6.07 -12.73 15.48
C ALA A 103 4.55 -12.87 15.67
N ARG A 104 4.09 -13.86 16.47
CA ARG A 104 2.66 -14.08 16.75
C ARG A 104 1.98 -12.91 17.48
N ASN A 105 2.77 -12.09 18.18
CA ASN A 105 2.30 -10.93 18.95
C ASN A 105 2.54 -9.60 18.24
N ALA A 106 3.07 -9.62 17.02
CA ALA A 106 3.29 -8.42 16.24
C ALA A 106 1.96 -7.71 15.94
N ARG A 107 1.97 -6.37 16.07
CA ARG A 107 0.80 -5.49 15.91
C ARG A 107 1.11 -4.37 14.94
N GLN A 108 0.06 -3.67 14.52
CA GLN A 108 0.18 -2.46 13.71
C GLN A 108 1.15 -1.46 14.34
N GLY A 109 2.02 -0.91 13.50
CA GLY A 109 3.04 0.04 13.92
C GLY A 109 4.30 -0.59 14.49
N ASP A 110 4.32 -1.87 14.89
CA ASP A 110 5.58 -2.52 15.25
C ASP A 110 6.58 -2.44 14.09
N ILE A 111 7.85 -2.24 14.41
CA ILE A 111 8.91 -2.23 13.41
C ILE A 111 9.30 -3.67 13.11
N VAL A 112 9.14 -4.11 11.88
CA VAL A 112 9.71 -5.36 11.40
C VAL A 112 11.12 -5.11 10.87
N VAL A 113 12.06 -5.97 11.26
CA VAL A 113 13.47 -5.89 10.89
C VAL A 113 13.83 -7.06 9.98
N PHE A 114 14.45 -6.76 8.86
CA PHE A 114 14.93 -7.75 7.90
C PHE A 114 16.45 -7.67 7.73
N ARG A 115 17.06 -8.78 7.33
CA ARG A 115 18.46 -8.86 6.91
C ARG A 115 18.55 -9.19 5.44
N ILE A 116 19.14 -8.28 4.66
CA ILE A 116 19.35 -8.42 3.22
C ILE A 116 20.85 -8.44 2.98
N GLY A 117 21.43 -9.62 2.85
CA GLY A 117 22.88 -9.79 2.85
C GLY A 117 23.49 -9.25 4.15
N ARG A 118 24.39 -8.28 4.04
CA ARG A 118 25.04 -7.63 5.21
C ARG A 118 24.27 -6.43 5.75
N ARG A 119 23.19 -6.00 5.09
CA ARG A 119 22.44 -4.80 5.46
C ARG A 119 21.16 -5.16 6.21
N LEU A 120 20.74 -4.26 7.09
CA LEU A 120 19.42 -4.31 7.70
C LEU A 120 18.45 -3.44 6.92
N HIS A 121 17.19 -3.85 6.94
CA HIS A 121 16.07 -3.11 6.37
C HIS A 121 14.92 -3.11 7.38
N THR A 122 14.12 -2.06 7.41
CA THR A 122 13.00 -1.93 8.35
C THR A 122 11.72 -1.53 7.63
N GLY A 123 10.59 -1.97 8.18
CA GLY A 123 9.25 -1.57 7.78
C GLY A 123 8.32 -1.53 8.98
N LEU A 124 7.10 -1.07 8.79
CA LEU A 124 6.04 -1.06 9.77
C LEU A 124 5.06 -2.20 9.51
N VAL A 125 4.79 -3.00 10.53
CA VAL A 125 3.74 -4.03 10.46
C VAL A 125 2.40 -3.34 10.21
N ALA A 126 1.70 -3.77 9.17
CA ALA A 126 0.40 -3.23 8.80
C ALA A 126 -0.75 -4.13 9.27
N ASP A 127 -0.54 -5.44 9.22
CA ASP A 127 -1.43 -6.45 9.76
C ASP A 127 -0.67 -7.78 9.96
N LYS A 128 -1.40 -8.88 10.20
CA LYS A 128 -0.80 -10.20 10.43
C LYS A 128 0.03 -10.74 9.25
N GLY A 129 -0.12 -10.20 8.06
CA GLY A 129 0.53 -10.72 6.86
C GLY A 129 1.29 -9.68 6.05
N ARG A 130 1.17 -8.39 6.36
CA ARG A 130 1.69 -7.31 5.52
C ARG A 130 2.47 -6.26 6.31
N PHE A 131 3.36 -5.58 5.62
CA PHE A 131 4.13 -4.46 6.17
C PHE A 131 4.28 -3.35 5.13
N LEU A 132 4.42 -2.13 5.61
CA LEU A 132 4.70 -0.93 4.83
C LEU A 132 6.18 -0.59 4.92
N HIS A 133 6.81 -0.28 3.80
CA HIS A 133 8.21 0.12 3.78
C HIS A 133 8.55 1.01 2.57
N ALA A 134 9.76 1.57 2.59
CA ALA A 134 10.37 2.26 1.46
C ALA A 134 11.57 1.42 0.95
N PRO A 135 11.38 0.58 -0.09
CA PRO A 135 12.46 -0.27 -0.63
C PRO A 135 13.40 0.51 -1.54
N SER A 136 14.72 0.26 -1.42
CA SER A 136 15.73 0.85 -2.30
C SER A 136 15.60 0.35 -3.75
N SER A 137 15.21 -0.91 -3.93
CA SER A 137 14.89 -1.51 -5.22
C SER A 137 13.41 -1.28 -5.54
N GLY A 138 13.10 -0.46 -6.54
CA GLY A 138 11.74 -0.19 -6.97
C GLY A 138 11.13 1.13 -6.51
N GLY A 139 11.86 1.93 -5.76
CA GLY A 139 11.74 3.38 -5.70
C GLY A 139 10.54 4.02 -5.00
N TYR A 140 9.58 3.28 -4.40
CA TYR A 140 8.39 3.90 -3.80
C TYR A 140 7.95 3.20 -2.50
N VAL A 141 7.39 3.98 -1.58
CA VAL A 141 6.71 3.46 -0.38
C VAL A 141 5.57 2.57 -0.80
N ARG A 142 5.57 1.33 -0.33
CA ARG A 142 4.56 0.34 -0.68
C ARG A 142 4.36 -0.72 0.40
N MET A 143 3.25 -1.44 0.29
CA MET A 143 2.97 -2.62 1.10
C MET A 143 3.51 -3.87 0.43
N GLU A 144 4.07 -4.77 1.24
CA GLU A 144 4.46 -6.10 0.81
C GLU A 144 4.05 -7.16 1.83
N SER A 145 4.05 -8.43 1.40
CA SER A 145 3.69 -9.56 2.25
C SER A 145 4.88 -10.02 3.08
N LEU A 146 4.67 -10.21 4.38
CA LEU A 146 5.64 -10.81 5.30
C LEU A 146 5.92 -12.29 4.93
N SER A 147 4.94 -12.99 4.36
CA SER A 147 5.05 -14.37 3.88
C SER A 147 5.57 -14.48 2.43
N GLY A 148 5.77 -13.35 1.76
CA GLY A 148 6.30 -13.31 0.40
C GLY A 148 7.63 -14.04 0.28
N VAL A 149 7.85 -14.70 -0.86
CA VAL A 149 9.04 -15.55 -1.12
C VAL A 149 10.34 -14.79 -0.82
N TYR A 150 10.39 -13.50 -1.14
CA TYR A 150 11.57 -12.68 -0.90
C TYR A 150 11.78 -12.36 0.59
N TRP A 151 10.72 -12.12 1.36
CA TRP A 151 10.79 -11.55 2.70
C TRP A 151 10.79 -12.58 3.82
N LYS A 152 10.02 -13.67 3.69
CA LYS A 152 9.77 -14.64 4.78
C LYS A 152 11.03 -15.15 5.48
N ASN A 153 12.10 -15.37 4.72
CA ASN A 153 13.36 -15.94 5.24
C ASN A 153 14.38 -14.84 5.65
N LYS A 154 13.99 -13.57 5.61
CA LYS A 154 14.85 -12.43 5.93
C LYS A 154 14.45 -11.72 7.22
N ILE A 155 13.31 -12.08 7.82
CA ILE A 155 12.84 -11.49 9.06
C ILE A 155 13.81 -11.83 10.21
N VAL A 156 14.35 -10.79 10.83
CA VAL A 156 15.23 -10.91 12.01
C VAL A 156 14.41 -10.83 13.30
N GLY A 157 13.35 -10.04 13.31
CA GLY A 157 12.48 -9.87 14.46
C GLY A 157 11.62 -8.62 14.38
N TYR A 158 10.90 -8.37 15.46
CA TYR A 158 9.99 -7.25 15.58
C TYR A 158 10.32 -6.41 16.79
N ARG A 159 10.10 -5.10 16.71
CA ARG A 159 10.33 -4.13 17.76
C ARG A 159 9.08 -3.29 18.00
N ARG A 160 8.65 -3.25 19.25
CA ARG A 160 7.55 -2.38 19.69
C ARG A 160 8.09 -1.16 20.38
N ILE A 161 7.66 -0.01 19.94
CA ILE A 161 8.01 1.29 20.52
C ILE A 161 6.91 1.74 21.48
N VAL A 162 5.62 1.53 21.10
CA VAL A 162 4.44 1.96 21.86
C VAL A 162 3.44 0.83 22.05
#